data_1a09ab400d6aa4906e77b336991fdec6
#
_entry.id   1a09ab400d6aa4906e77b336991fdec6
#
_cell.length_a   1.000
_cell.length_b   1.000
_cell.length_c   1.000
_cell.angle_alpha   90.00
_cell.angle_beta   90.00
_cell.angle_gamma   90.00
#
_symmetry.space_group_name_H-M   'P 1'
#
loop_
_entity.id
_entity.type
_entity.pdbx_description
1 polymer ?
#
loop_
_entity_poly.entity_id
_entity_poly.type
_entity_poly.pdbx_seq_one_letter_code
_entity_poly.pdbx_strand_id
1 'polypeptide(L)'
;TAPATDYTGYLVDVYRTKENGTEVILGTIAVDVSSDWTRFPRYGFVATFDASKKMDGVIEKEMAFLNRCHINGVQFQDWHNKHHWPLGGTREHLDEVYKDIANREVYTEVVKKYISTQHSLGMKSMFYNLCFGALDDAVSDGVKEEWYIFKNTGRMDKDSHDLPSSWKSNIFLLNPANTEWQAYIAQRNDDVYANLDFDGYQIDQLGNRGDRYDYDGNKVNLPKGYASFIEAMKQKHPDKRLVMNAVSSYGASQIAGTGKVDFLYNEVWGDEAGFKDLHTIIKANDQYGNHALKTVFAAYMNYDKAGSSTGEFNTPGVLLTDAVIFALGGSHLELGDHMLCREYFPSTALQMNDVLKTAMIRYYDFMTAYQNLLRDKDTEAEISVSLNCTDAARNLSLNAWPPQKSAITVYAKNVNGRQVIHLLNFLNADNLSWRDLNGTMPEPRLVSDVPLKMNVSGKVNKIWVASPDFHA
;
A
#
# COMPACT_ATOMS: atom_id res chain seq x y z
N THR A 1 12.99 -10.72 -25.80
CA THR A 1 13.53 -9.37 -25.52
C THR A 1 12.39 -8.52 -25.00
N ALA A 2 12.58 -7.83 -23.88
CA ALA A 2 11.58 -6.91 -23.37
C ALA A 2 11.31 -5.81 -24.43
N PRO A 3 10.03 -5.38 -24.58
CA PRO A 3 9.73 -4.22 -25.41
C PRO A 3 10.47 -2.96 -24.93
N ALA A 4 10.70 -2.01 -25.82
CA ALA A 4 11.48 -0.82 -25.53
C ALA A 4 10.65 0.37 -24.99
N THR A 5 9.32 0.26 -25.00
CA THR A 5 8.43 1.35 -24.55
C THR A 5 8.38 1.40 -23.03
N ASP A 6 8.97 2.44 -22.46
CA ASP A 6 9.01 2.65 -21.00
C ASP A 6 7.60 2.93 -20.44
N TYR A 7 7.41 2.61 -19.17
CA TYR A 7 6.15 2.76 -18.42
C TYR A 7 4.95 2.06 -19.06
N THR A 8 5.18 0.85 -19.57
CA THR A 8 4.13 0.09 -20.24
C THR A 8 3.96 -1.30 -19.65
N GLY A 9 2.70 -1.63 -19.31
CA GLY A 9 2.31 -2.98 -18.95
C GLY A 9 1.99 -3.81 -20.20
N TYR A 10 2.41 -5.06 -20.17
CA TYR A 10 2.17 -6.03 -21.25
C TYR A 10 1.55 -7.30 -20.70
N LEU A 11 0.62 -7.87 -21.45
CA LEU A 11 0.17 -9.25 -21.25
C LEU A 11 0.93 -10.14 -22.22
N VAL A 12 1.54 -11.20 -21.72
CA VAL A 12 2.33 -12.16 -22.51
C VAL A 12 1.65 -13.52 -22.44
N ASP A 13 1.17 -14.00 -23.59
CA ASP A 13 0.54 -15.29 -23.70
C ASP A 13 1.50 -16.31 -24.30
N VAL A 14 1.57 -17.47 -23.68
CA VAL A 14 2.18 -18.67 -24.24
C VAL A 14 1.05 -19.51 -24.83
N TYR A 15 1.11 -19.76 -26.13
CA TYR A 15 0.05 -20.48 -26.81
C TYR A 15 0.59 -21.58 -27.72
N ARG A 16 -0.27 -22.53 -28.05
CA ARG A 16 -0.05 -23.56 -29.05
C ARG A 16 -1.03 -23.35 -30.19
N THR A 17 -0.52 -23.32 -31.42
CA THR A 17 -1.36 -23.28 -32.62
C THR A 17 -1.76 -24.71 -32.99
N LYS A 18 -3.08 -24.96 -33.14
CA LYS A 18 -3.66 -26.21 -33.65
C LYS A 18 -3.49 -26.27 -35.17
N GLU A 19 -3.66 -27.49 -35.75
CA GLU A 19 -3.57 -27.72 -37.19
C GLU A 19 -4.53 -26.81 -38.01
N ASN A 20 -5.66 -26.46 -37.46
CA ASN A 20 -6.62 -25.53 -38.08
C ASN A 20 -6.29 -24.04 -37.91
N GLY A 21 -5.11 -23.70 -37.38
CA GLY A 21 -4.68 -22.34 -37.13
C GLY A 21 -5.22 -21.68 -35.86
N THR A 22 -6.04 -22.39 -35.08
CA THR A 22 -6.58 -21.86 -33.80
C THR A 22 -5.47 -21.84 -32.73
N GLU A 23 -5.29 -20.71 -32.08
CA GLU A 23 -4.39 -20.56 -30.93
C GLU A 23 -5.10 -21.01 -29.64
N VAL A 24 -4.39 -21.76 -28.82
CA VAL A 24 -4.83 -22.19 -27.49
C VAL A 24 -3.84 -21.68 -26.49
N ILE A 25 -4.26 -20.73 -25.64
CA ILE A 25 -3.43 -20.17 -24.57
C ILE A 25 -3.13 -21.27 -23.56
N LEU A 26 -1.87 -21.45 -23.25
CA LEU A 26 -1.35 -22.41 -22.28
C LEU A 26 -1.02 -21.75 -20.95
N GLY A 27 -0.72 -20.45 -20.96
CA GLY A 27 -0.43 -19.65 -19.79
C GLY A 27 -0.27 -18.19 -20.16
N THR A 28 -0.53 -17.34 -19.17
CA THR A 28 -0.45 -15.88 -19.30
C THR A 28 0.34 -15.32 -18.13
N ILE A 29 1.16 -14.30 -18.40
CA ILE A 29 1.87 -13.53 -17.37
C ILE A 29 1.91 -12.07 -17.79
N ALA A 30 1.86 -11.17 -16.82
CA ALA A 30 2.12 -9.75 -17.08
C ALA A 30 3.62 -9.44 -17.06
N VAL A 31 3.98 -8.36 -17.75
CA VAL A 31 5.33 -7.78 -17.71
C VAL A 31 5.20 -6.27 -17.59
N ASP A 32 5.87 -5.70 -16.60
CA ASP A 32 6.03 -4.26 -16.44
C ASP A 32 7.38 -3.82 -17.02
N VAL A 33 7.34 -2.90 -17.96
CA VAL A 33 8.54 -2.24 -18.50
C VAL A 33 8.55 -0.80 -17.99
N SER A 34 9.12 -0.58 -16.80
CA SER A 34 9.18 0.73 -16.16
C SER A 34 10.57 1.00 -15.60
N SER A 35 11.19 2.08 -16.03
CA SER A 35 12.49 2.53 -15.52
C SER A 35 12.42 3.12 -14.10
N ASP A 36 11.25 3.58 -13.66
CA ASP A 36 10.97 4.04 -12.31
C ASP A 36 9.75 3.28 -11.73
N TRP A 37 9.98 2.49 -10.69
CA TRP A 37 8.98 1.68 -10.03
C TRP A 37 7.82 2.50 -9.42
N THR A 38 8.10 3.77 -9.07
CA THR A 38 7.12 4.64 -8.41
C THR A 38 6.04 5.15 -9.36
N ARG A 39 6.22 4.98 -10.67
CA ARG A 39 5.17 5.26 -11.66
C ARG A 39 3.94 4.39 -11.47
N PHE A 40 4.16 3.10 -11.17
CA PHE A 40 3.12 2.10 -10.91
C PHE A 40 3.45 1.31 -9.64
N PRO A 41 3.38 1.95 -8.44
CA PRO A 41 3.81 1.30 -7.22
C PRO A 41 2.90 0.12 -6.88
N ARG A 42 3.51 -1.03 -6.68
CA ARG A 42 2.93 -2.24 -6.10
C ARG A 42 3.74 -2.54 -4.86
N TYR A 43 3.21 -2.12 -3.73
CA TYR A 43 3.96 -2.04 -2.49
C TYR A 43 3.63 -3.20 -1.57
N GLY A 44 4.65 -3.88 -1.09
CA GLY A 44 4.56 -4.98 -0.14
C GLY A 44 5.30 -4.67 1.16
N PHE A 45 5.40 -5.66 2.05
CA PHE A 45 6.07 -5.50 3.32
C PHE A 45 6.83 -6.76 3.76
N VAL A 46 7.76 -6.60 4.70
CA VAL A 46 8.33 -7.64 5.54
C VAL A 46 8.33 -7.16 6.98
N ALA A 47 7.98 -8.04 7.93
CA ALA A 47 7.79 -7.69 9.33
C ALA A 47 8.40 -8.69 10.32
N THR A 48 9.04 -9.76 9.83
CA THR A 48 9.67 -10.79 10.65
C THR A 48 11.14 -10.93 10.30
N PHE A 49 12.02 -10.71 11.31
CA PHE A 49 13.47 -10.69 11.11
C PHE A 49 14.21 -11.60 12.09
N ASP A 50 13.50 -12.55 12.70
CA ASP A 50 14.02 -13.45 13.71
C ASP A 50 14.80 -14.65 13.11
N ALA A 51 15.28 -15.54 13.98
CA ALA A 51 16.08 -16.70 13.58
C ALA A 51 15.35 -17.67 12.62
N SER A 52 14.03 -17.68 12.56
CA SER A 52 13.27 -18.54 11.65
C SER A 52 13.54 -18.20 10.17
N LYS A 53 13.89 -16.94 9.91
CA LYS A 53 14.22 -16.46 8.56
C LYS A 53 15.66 -16.78 8.10
N LYS A 54 16.48 -17.31 8.98
CA LYS A 54 17.85 -17.75 8.66
C LYS A 54 17.92 -19.08 7.91
N MET A 55 16.82 -19.85 7.94
CA MET A 55 16.76 -21.12 7.22
C MET A 55 16.86 -20.90 5.70
N ASP A 56 17.65 -21.75 5.06
CA ASP A 56 17.86 -21.67 3.61
C ASP A 56 16.57 -21.74 2.81
N GLY A 57 16.41 -20.84 1.87
CA GLY A 57 15.29 -20.78 0.94
C GLY A 57 14.01 -20.15 1.48
N VAL A 58 13.91 -19.78 2.76
CA VAL A 58 12.70 -19.15 3.34
C VAL A 58 12.47 -17.76 2.73
N ILE A 59 13.46 -16.88 2.84
CA ILE A 59 13.38 -15.50 2.30
C ILE A 59 13.23 -15.55 0.78
N GLU A 60 13.99 -16.39 0.09
CA GLU A 60 13.92 -16.52 -1.36
C GLU A 60 12.53 -16.93 -1.83
N LYS A 61 11.87 -17.86 -1.12
CA LYS A 61 10.50 -18.31 -1.45
C LYS A 61 9.47 -17.22 -1.23
N GLU A 62 9.57 -16.47 -0.13
CA GLU A 62 8.68 -15.34 0.15
C GLU A 62 8.84 -14.25 -0.92
N MET A 63 10.06 -13.84 -1.21
CA MET A 63 10.35 -12.82 -2.21
C MET A 63 10.00 -13.28 -3.63
N ALA A 64 10.16 -14.57 -3.95
CA ALA A 64 9.72 -15.12 -5.24
C ALA A 64 8.18 -15.01 -5.41
N PHE A 65 7.40 -15.20 -4.34
CA PHE A 65 5.96 -15.00 -4.40
C PHE A 65 5.60 -13.52 -4.62
N LEU A 66 6.23 -12.59 -3.88
CA LEU A 66 6.04 -11.17 -4.10
C LEU A 66 6.42 -10.75 -5.53
N ASN A 67 7.54 -11.25 -6.03
CA ASN A 67 7.95 -11.00 -7.42
C ASN A 67 6.95 -11.57 -8.43
N ARG A 68 6.38 -12.75 -8.17
CA ARG A 68 5.32 -13.34 -9.03
C ARG A 68 4.05 -12.49 -9.03
N CYS A 69 3.78 -11.78 -7.95
CA CYS A 69 2.71 -10.78 -7.83
C CYS A 69 3.15 -9.37 -8.26
N HIS A 70 4.29 -9.24 -8.95
CA HIS A 70 4.82 -7.98 -9.48
C HIS A 70 5.04 -6.89 -8.43
N ILE A 71 5.20 -7.23 -7.15
CA ILE A 71 5.60 -6.26 -6.12
C ILE A 71 6.94 -5.67 -6.51
N ASN A 72 7.03 -4.34 -6.47
CA ASN A 72 8.22 -3.61 -6.93
C ASN A 72 8.86 -2.72 -5.86
N GLY A 73 8.23 -2.58 -4.69
CA GLY A 73 8.78 -1.95 -3.51
C GLY A 73 8.30 -2.64 -2.24
N VAL A 74 9.12 -2.70 -1.20
CA VAL A 74 8.83 -3.42 0.05
C VAL A 74 9.23 -2.57 1.24
N GLN A 75 8.28 -2.32 2.16
CA GLN A 75 8.59 -1.70 3.45
C GLN A 75 9.05 -2.74 4.47
N PHE A 76 10.04 -2.37 5.26
CA PHE A 76 10.54 -3.15 6.38
C PHE A 76 9.88 -2.64 7.66
N GLN A 77 8.77 -3.26 8.02
CA GLN A 77 7.97 -2.82 9.17
C GLN A 77 8.63 -3.25 10.47
N ASP A 78 8.73 -2.32 11.44
CA ASP A 78 9.25 -2.57 12.80
C ASP A 78 10.60 -3.32 12.86
N TRP A 79 11.47 -3.10 11.87
CA TRP A 79 12.82 -3.67 11.83
C TRP A 79 13.79 -2.96 12.77
N HIS A 80 13.49 -1.71 13.16
CA HIS A 80 14.39 -0.78 13.82
C HIS A 80 14.53 -1.04 15.33
N ASN A 81 15.67 -0.65 15.89
CA ASN A 81 15.94 -0.78 17.32
C ASN A 81 15.04 0.16 18.15
N LYS A 82 15.11 1.46 17.88
CA LYS A 82 14.27 2.50 18.53
C LYS A 82 13.87 3.53 17.47
N HIS A 83 12.75 4.23 17.67
CA HIS A 83 12.35 5.27 16.71
C HIS A 83 13.37 6.40 16.59
N HIS A 84 13.94 6.85 17.71
CA HIS A 84 14.98 7.90 17.73
C HIS A 84 16.40 7.38 17.41
N TRP A 85 16.60 6.06 17.42
CA TRP A 85 17.87 5.40 17.08
C TRP A 85 17.59 4.11 16.32
N PRO A 86 17.28 4.21 15.01
CA PRO A 86 16.74 3.07 14.25
C PRO A 86 17.74 1.92 14.04
N LEU A 87 19.03 2.23 13.88
CA LEU A 87 20.05 1.20 13.66
C LEU A 87 20.31 0.37 14.91
N GLY A 88 20.39 -0.95 14.79
CA GLY A 88 20.91 -1.82 15.85
C GLY A 88 22.43 -1.67 15.94
N GLY A 89 22.93 -1.11 17.06
CA GLY A 89 24.33 -0.76 17.24
C GLY A 89 24.68 0.67 16.84
N THR A 90 25.89 0.88 16.32
CA THR A 90 26.38 2.17 15.86
C THR A 90 26.77 2.12 14.38
N ARG A 91 27.13 3.28 13.82
CA ARG A 91 27.61 3.39 12.44
C ARG A 91 28.86 2.52 12.19
N GLU A 92 29.74 2.44 13.18
CA GLU A 92 31.02 1.74 13.11
C GLU A 92 30.91 0.26 13.50
N HIS A 93 29.86 -0.09 14.25
CA HIS A 93 29.68 -1.44 14.77
C HIS A 93 28.19 -1.79 14.82
N LEU A 94 27.77 -2.68 13.92
CA LEU A 94 26.41 -3.23 13.94
C LEU A 94 26.28 -4.34 14.97
N ASP A 95 25.19 -4.32 15.71
CA ASP A 95 24.79 -5.48 16.49
C ASP A 95 24.39 -6.63 15.56
N GLU A 96 24.89 -7.84 15.83
CA GLU A 96 24.47 -9.04 15.10
C GLU A 96 22.98 -9.32 15.33
N VAL A 97 22.52 -9.11 16.57
CA VAL A 97 21.13 -9.28 17.02
C VAL A 97 20.79 -8.14 17.96
N TYR A 98 19.64 -7.54 17.73
CA TYR A 98 19.06 -6.53 18.62
C TYR A 98 17.57 -6.79 18.84
N LYS A 99 16.94 -5.99 19.68
CA LYS A 99 15.48 -6.04 19.91
C LYS A 99 14.83 -4.86 19.18
N ASP A 100 13.70 -5.12 18.52
CA ASP A 100 12.84 -4.06 18.01
C ASP A 100 12.02 -3.40 19.15
N ILE A 101 11.12 -2.48 18.78
CA ILE A 101 10.26 -1.78 19.75
C ILE A 101 9.32 -2.70 20.52
N ALA A 102 8.96 -3.86 19.96
CA ALA A 102 8.11 -4.88 20.57
C ALA A 102 8.92 -5.95 21.35
N ASN A 103 10.23 -5.72 21.57
CA ASN A 103 11.16 -6.66 22.18
C ASN A 103 11.35 -7.98 21.42
N ARG A 104 11.03 -8.02 20.10
CA ARG A 104 11.32 -9.17 19.25
C ARG A 104 12.77 -9.13 18.77
N GLU A 105 13.37 -10.31 18.56
CA GLU A 105 14.71 -10.40 18.00
C GLU A 105 14.72 -9.99 16.52
N VAL A 106 15.69 -9.17 16.18
CA VAL A 106 16.03 -8.78 14.81
C VAL A 106 17.47 -9.16 14.53
N TYR A 107 17.68 -10.01 13.55
CA TYR A 107 19.01 -10.40 13.09
C TYR A 107 19.42 -9.52 11.93
N THR A 108 20.53 -8.80 12.08
CA THR A 108 21.06 -7.90 11.04
C THR A 108 21.34 -8.64 9.72
N GLU A 109 21.80 -9.87 9.79
CA GLU A 109 22.01 -10.71 8.60
C GLU A 109 20.69 -11.02 7.85
N VAL A 110 19.57 -11.19 8.58
CA VAL A 110 18.24 -11.41 7.98
C VAL A 110 17.78 -10.14 7.26
N VAL A 111 17.92 -8.99 7.88
CA VAL A 111 17.62 -7.68 7.24
C VAL A 111 18.42 -7.53 5.94
N LYS A 112 19.74 -7.76 5.99
CA LYS A 112 20.62 -7.71 4.80
C LYS A 112 20.22 -8.72 3.73
N LYS A 113 19.82 -9.93 4.12
CA LYS A 113 19.41 -10.98 3.21
C LYS A 113 18.11 -10.62 2.48
N TYR A 114 17.13 -10.05 3.19
CA TYR A 114 15.91 -9.52 2.54
C TYR A 114 16.26 -8.45 1.51
N ILE A 115 17.06 -7.44 1.87
CA ILE A 115 17.47 -6.36 0.95
C ILE A 115 18.14 -6.93 -0.29
N SER A 116 19.15 -7.79 -0.12
CA SER A 116 19.89 -8.38 -1.26
C SER A 116 19.03 -9.26 -2.16
N THR A 117 18.09 -10.03 -1.57
CA THR A 117 17.15 -10.85 -2.33
C THR A 117 16.17 -9.99 -3.11
N GLN A 118 15.62 -8.93 -2.51
CA GLN A 118 14.73 -7.97 -3.17
C GLN A 118 15.45 -7.30 -4.35
N HIS A 119 16.67 -6.79 -4.15
CA HIS A 119 17.46 -6.17 -5.20
C HIS A 119 17.75 -7.15 -6.36
N SER A 120 18.05 -8.41 -6.06
CA SER A 120 18.28 -9.45 -7.10
C SER A 120 17.04 -9.71 -7.97
N LEU A 121 15.84 -9.40 -7.45
CA LEU A 121 14.55 -9.52 -8.13
C LEU A 121 14.04 -8.20 -8.70
N GLY A 122 14.84 -7.11 -8.61
CA GLY A 122 14.47 -5.78 -9.11
C GLY A 122 13.53 -4.98 -8.21
N MET A 123 13.25 -5.46 -7.00
CA MET A 123 12.45 -4.72 -6.02
C MET A 123 13.27 -3.68 -5.28
N LYS A 124 12.61 -2.69 -4.70
CA LYS A 124 13.19 -1.66 -3.84
C LYS A 124 12.87 -1.89 -2.39
N SER A 125 13.84 -1.61 -1.51
CA SER A 125 13.77 -1.84 -0.07
C SER A 125 13.65 -0.51 0.65
N MET A 126 12.54 -0.33 1.41
CA MET A 126 12.24 0.92 2.14
C MET A 126 12.22 0.64 3.64
N PHE A 127 13.09 1.28 4.42
CA PHE A 127 13.01 1.12 5.86
C PHE A 127 11.88 1.95 6.46
N TYR A 128 11.18 1.37 7.43
CA TYR A 128 10.10 2.02 8.17
C TYR A 128 10.63 2.75 9.40
N ASN A 129 10.11 3.93 9.69
CA ASN A 129 10.20 4.58 11.00
C ASN A 129 9.18 5.72 11.13
N LEU A 130 8.83 6.09 12.37
CA LEU A 130 8.02 7.29 12.66
C LEU A 130 8.82 8.58 12.37
N CYS A 131 8.14 9.61 11.89
CA CYS A 131 8.74 10.94 11.72
C CYS A 131 9.06 11.65 13.06
N PHE A 132 8.52 11.16 14.17
CA PHE A 132 8.47 11.93 15.43
C PHE A 132 8.38 11.07 16.69
N GLY A 133 8.92 9.85 16.68
CA GLY A 133 8.85 8.92 17.80
C GLY A 133 10.14 8.87 18.62
N ALA A 134 10.02 8.83 19.96
CA ALA A 134 11.10 8.59 20.89
C ALA A 134 10.65 7.63 21.99
N LEU A 135 11.56 6.78 22.49
CA LEU A 135 11.30 5.93 23.64
C LEU A 135 11.66 6.66 24.94
N ASP A 136 11.42 6.06 26.09
CA ASP A 136 11.62 6.66 27.41
C ASP A 136 13.10 6.96 27.75
N ASP A 137 14.03 6.23 27.14
CA ASP A 137 15.47 6.39 27.28
C ASP A 137 16.13 7.39 26.31
N ALA A 138 15.32 8.05 25.45
CA ALA A 138 15.81 8.87 24.34
C ALA A 138 16.71 10.04 24.75
N VAL A 139 16.54 10.59 25.96
CA VAL A 139 17.39 11.67 26.48
C VAL A 139 18.84 11.19 26.62
N SER A 140 19.07 9.95 27.04
CA SER A 140 20.43 9.39 27.14
C SER A 140 21.07 9.18 25.76
N ASP A 141 20.26 9.06 24.70
CA ASP A 141 20.70 8.95 23.32
C ASP A 141 20.79 10.32 22.59
N GLY A 142 20.62 11.43 23.34
CA GLY A 142 20.82 12.79 22.85
C GLY A 142 19.56 13.51 22.36
N VAL A 143 18.37 12.94 22.54
CA VAL A 143 17.12 13.63 22.29
C VAL A 143 16.90 14.69 23.37
N LYS A 144 16.58 15.92 22.96
CA LYS A 144 16.38 17.04 23.90
C LYS A 144 14.92 17.21 24.31
N GLU A 145 14.71 17.71 25.51
CA GLU A 145 13.39 17.97 26.07
C GLU A 145 12.60 18.99 25.23
N GLU A 146 13.26 19.94 24.65
CA GLU A 146 12.71 21.01 23.82
C GLU A 146 12.14 20.50 22.47
N TRP A 147 12.41 19.25 22.11
CA TRP A 147 11.93 18.68 20.84
C TRP A 147 10.56 18.03 20.98
N TYR A 148 10.09 17.71 22.19
CA TYR A 148 8.80 17.04 22.40
C TYR A 148 7.62 17.95 22.11
N ILE A 149 6.48 17.33 21.79
CA ILE A 149 5.18 17.99 21.79
C ILE A 149 4.40 17.61 23.06
N PHE A 150 3.55 18.53 23.49
CA PHE A 150 2.83 18.45 24.76
C PHE A 150 1.33 18.56 24.54
N LYS A 151 0.55 17.94 25.40
CA LYS A 151 -0.92 18.02 25.40
C LYS A 151 -1.43 19.39 25.90
N ASN A 152 -0.59 20.14 26.58
CA ASN A 152 -0.93 21.47 27.11
C ASN A 152 0.28 22.40 27.12
N THR A 153 0.03 23.71 27.27
CA THR A 153 1.05 24.75 27.29
C THR A 153 1.95 24.72 28.53
N GLY A 154 1.53 24.04 29.59
CA GLY A 154 2.28 23.92 30.84
C GLY A 154 3.43 22.89 30.80
N ARG A 155 3.61 22.17 29.71
CA ARG A 155 4.67 21.13 29.53
C ARG A 155 4.63 20.00 30.56
N MET A 156 3.50 19.82 31.22
CA MET A 156 3.34 18.81 32.26
C MET A 156 3.10 17.40 31.71
N ASP A 157 2.67 17.31 30.44
CA ASP A 157 2.19 16.07 29.83
C ASP A 157 2.63 16.00 28.36
N LYS A 158 3.70 15.24 28.13
CA LYS A 158 4.16 14.94 26.77
C LYS A 158 3.10 14.14 26.01
N ASP A 159 2.92 14.40 24.74
CA ASP A 159 2.08 13.53 23.93
C ASP A 159 2.77 12.18 23.74
N SER A 160 2.00 11.11 23.92
CA SER A 160 2.49 9.74 23.80
C SER A 160 1.47 8.86 23.13
N HIS A 161 1.96 7.78 22.53
CA HIS A 161 1.18 6.66 22.07
C HIS A 161 1.46 5.46 22.97
N ASP A 162 0.43 4.98 23.65
CA ASP A 162 0.56 3.89 24.60
C ASP A 162 0.74 2.56 23.87
N LEU A 163 1.71 1.79 24.35
CA LEU A 163 2.03 0.47 23.82
C LEU A 163 1.87 -0.59 24.93
N PRO A 164 1.75 -1.88 24.59
CA PRO A 164 1.72 -2.94 25.57
C PRO A 164 2.94 -2.90 26.50
N SER A 165 2.76 -3.18 27.77
CA SER A 165 3.83 -3.16 28.79
C SER A 165 4.98 -4.14 28.52
N SER A 166 4.78 -5.12 27.62
CA SER A 166 5.81 -6.05 27.15
C SER A 166 6.75 -5.43 26.10
N TRP A 167 6.40 -4.26 25.54
CA TRP A 167 7.23 -3.53 24.60
C TRP A 167 8.29 -2.71 25.33
N LYS A 168 9.23 -2.10 24.59
CA LYS A 168 10.33 -1.33 25.20
C LYS A 168 9.85 -0.18 26.07
N SER A 169 8.92 0.63 25.56
CA SER A 169 8.22 1.70 26.29
C SER A 169 7.04 2.20 25.46
N ASN A 170 6.29 3.19 25.96
CA ASN A 170 5.42 4.00 25.14
C ASN A 170 6.26 4.83 24.15
N ILE A 171 5.62 5.30 23.08
CA ILE A 171 6.25 6.22 22.13
C ILE A 171 5.90 7.65 22.52
N PHE A 172 6.89 8.45 22.90
CA PHE A 172 6.74 9.87 23.15
C PHE A 172 6.95 10.65 21.85
N LEU A 173 6.11 11.67 21.60
CA LEU A 173 6.08 12.32 20.32
C LEU A 173 6.90 13.62 20.30
N LEU A 174 7.63 13.80 19.22
CA LEU A 174 8.48 14.95 18.98
C LEU A 174 7.82 15.91 17.98
N ASN A 175 8.24 17.16 17.96
CA ASN A 175 7.75 18.11 16.96
C ASN A 175 8.42 17.85 15.61
N PRO A 176 7.70 17.37 14.59
CA PRO A 176 8.30 17.07 13.29
C PRO A 176 8.80 18.33 12.55
N ALA A 177 8.39 19.52 12.97
CA ALA A 177 8.88 20.79 12.45
C ALA A 177 10.15 21.30 13.17
N ASN A 178 10.56 20.69 14.28
CA ASN A 178 11.75 21.10 15.00
C ASN A 178 13.00 20.77 14.21
N THR A 179 13.79 21.78 13.83
CA THR A 179 14.95 21.61 12.94
C THR A 179 16.11 20.86 13.58
N GLU A 180 16.27 20.92 14.90
CA GLU A 180 17.30 20.14 15.58
C GLU A 180 16.92 18.65 15.63
N TRP A 181 15.63 18.34 15.86
CA TRP A 181 15.13 16.97 15.73
C TRP A 181 15.31 16.43 14.31
N GLN A 182 14.94 17.23 13.30
CA GLN A 182 15.14 16.86 11.90
C GLN A 182 16.62 16.56 11.59
N ALA A 183 17.51 17.39 12.08
CA ALA A 183 18.96 17.16 11.90
C ALA A 183 19.46 15.91 12.62
N TYR A 184 18.96 15.66 13.84
CA TYR A 184 19.31 14.48 14.62
C TYR A 184 18.86 13.19 13.92
N ILE A 185 17.59 13.09 13.54
CA ILE A 185 17.08 11.87 12.90
C ILE A 185 17.66 11.66 11.49
N ALA A 186 17.94 12.74 10.77
CA ALA A 186 18.61 12.65 9.47
C ALA A 186 20.03 12.08 9.63
N GLN A 187 20.75 12.43 10.70
CA GLN A 187 22.03 11.81 11.02
C GLN A 187 21.90 10.32 11.37
N ARG A 188 20.85 9.93 12.11
CA ARG A 188 20.56 8.50 12.38
C ARG A 188 20.24 7.75 11.09
N ASN A 189 19.54 8.37 10.15
CA ASN A 189 19.28 7.81 8.82
C ASN A 189 20.57 7.69 7.98
N ASP A 190 21.56 8.62 8.11
CA ASP A 190 22.89 8.44 7.54
C ASP A 190 23.56 7.15 8.02
N ASP A 191 23.41 6.84 9.31
CA ASP A 191 23.98 5.62 9.90
C ASP A 191 23.31 4.37 9.33
N VAL A 192 21.99 4.42 9.12
CA VAL A 192 21.23 3.34 8.46
C VAL A 192 21.72 3.13 7.03
N TYR A 193 21.75 4.17 6.22
CA TYR A 193 22.15 4.07 4.80
C TYR A 193 23.62 3.69 4.60
N ALA A 194 24.48 4.03 5.54
CA ALA A 194 25.89 3.64 5.48
C ALA A 194 26.12 2.14 5.72
N ASN A 195 25.18 1.47 6.38
CA ASN A 195 25.33 0.08 6.84
C ASN A 195 24.39 -0.91 6.14
N LEU A 196 23.23 -0.41 5.67
CA LEU A 196 22.18 -1.20 5.08
C LEU A 196 21.75 -0.56 3.75
N ASP A 197 21.73 -1.35 2.68
CA ASP A 197 21.49 -0.87 1.31
C ASP A 197 20.01 -0.59 1.04
N PHE A 198 19.37 0.18 1.91
CA PHE A 198 18.00 0.63 1.70
C PHE A 198 17.92 1.70 0.59
N ASP A 199 16.90 1.58 -0.26
CA ASP A 199 16.63 2.55 -1.34
C ASP A 199 15.93 3.81 -0.82
N GLY A 200 15.27 3.75 0.33
CA GLY A 200 14.53 4.88 0.86
C GLY A 200 13.90 4.66 2.23
N TYR A 201 13.07 5.63 2.61
CA TYR A 201 12.45 5.72 3.92
C TYR A 201 10.92 5.74 3.79
N GLN A 202 10.27 4.75 4.40
CA GLN A 202 8.83 4.73 4.67
C GLN A 202 8.58 5.47 5.97
N ILE A 203 8.14 6.71 5.85
CA ILE A 203 7.87 7.59 6.99
C ILE A 203 6.46 7.32 7.51
N ASP A 204 6.32 7.14 8.80
CA ASP A 204 5.02 6.96 9.43
C ASP A 204 4.68 8.09 10.41
N GLN A 205 3.39 8.18 10.76
CA GLN A 205 2.81 9.13 11.71
C GLN A 205 1.54 8.52 12.33
N LEU A 206 0.98 9.17 13.35
CA LEU A 206 -0.10 8.61 14.18
C LEU A 206 -1.45 9.33 14.03
N GLY A 207 -1.71 9.93 12.87
CA GLY A 207 -2.97 10.61 12.58
C GLY A 207 -3.15 11.94 13.32
N ASN A 208 -4.39 12.37 13.40
CA ASN A 208 -4.75 13.61 14.09
C ASN A 208 -4.63 13.46 15.60
N ARG A 209 -3.71 14.19 16.20
CA ARG A 209 -3.48 14.20 17.65
C ARG A 209 -4.29 15.25 18.40
N GLY A 210 -5.10 16.05 17.71
CA GLY A 210 -5.75 17.22 18.28
C GLY A 210 -4.78 18.36 18.53
N ASP A 211 -5.14 19.28 19.43
CA ASP A 211 -4.27 20.41 19.78
C ASP A 211 -3.05 19.96 20.55
N ARG A 212 -1.88 20.29 20.04
CA ARG A 212 -0.58 20.01 20.64
C ARG A 212 0.27 21.26 20.65
N TYR A 213 1.20 21.33 21.58
CA TYR A 213 2.02 22.50 21.83
C TYR A 213 3.51 22.10 21.84
N ASP A 214 4.36 23.00 21.36
CA ASP A 214 5.81 22.85 21.48
C ASP A 214 6.29 23.21 22.90
N TYR A 215 7.60 23.14 23.10
CA TYR A 215 8.23 23.45 24.38
C TYR A 215 7.97 24.89 24.84
N ASP A 216 7.82 25.84 23.92
CA ASP A 216 7.56 27.26 24.20
C ASP A 216 6.07 27.56 24.40
N GLY A 217 5.20 26.58 24.30
CA GLY A 217 3.75 26.68 24.45
C GLY A 217 3.03 27.15 23.19
N ASN A 218 3.69 27.19 22.05
CA ASN A 218 3.06 27.50 20.78
C ASN A 218 2.31 26.29 20.23
N LYS A 219 1.17 26.53 19.59
CA LYS A 219 0.38 25.47 18.96
C LYS A 219 1.13 24.88 17.75
N VAL A 220 1.31 23.59 17.75
CA VAL A 220 1.96 22.85 16.66
C VAL A 220 0.98 22.51 15.55
N ASN A 221 1.34 22.77 14.30
CA ASN A 221 0.61 22.32 13.12
C ASN A 221 1.30 21.07 12.56
N LEU A 222 0.84 19.88 12.96
CA LEU A 222 1.44 18.61 12.55
C LEU A 222 1.51 18.41 11.02
N PRO A 223 0.45 18.69 10.22
CA PRO A 223 0.53 18.57 8.76
C PRO A 223 1.62 19.43 8.12
N LYS A 224 1.82 20.66 8.57
CA LYS A 224 2.94 21.51 8.13
C LYS A 224 4.28 20.95 8.62
N GLY A 225 4.30 20.38 9.82
CA GLY A 225 5.47 19.69 10.37
C GLY A 225 5.87 18.49 9.53
N TYR A 226 4.92 17.71 9.03
CA TYR A 226 5.19 16.57 8.13
C TYR A 226 5.84 17.03 6.81
N ALA A 227 5.32 18.10 6.20
CA ALA A 227 5.91 18.67 5.01
C ALA A 227 7.36 19.12 5.25
N SER A 228 7.61 19.88 6.34
CA SER A 228 8.95 20.32 6.74
C SER A 228 9.90 19.14 6.98
N PHE A 229 9.42 18.08 7.63
CA PHE A 229 10.19 16.86 7.86
C PHE A 229 10.60 16.18 6.56
N ILE A 230 9.66 15.99 5.62
CA ILE A 230 9.92 15.42 4.29
C ILE A 230 10.99 16.23 3.56
N GLU A 231 10.86 17.56 3.56
CA GLU A 231 11.82 18.45 2.92
C GLU A 231 13.22 18.29 3.51
N ALA A 232 13.35 18.24 4.85
CA ALA A 232 14.60 18.05 5.55
C ALA A 232 15.25 16.69 5.21
N MET A 233 14.47 15.60 5.22
CA MET A 233 14.96 14.26 4.86
C MET A 233 15.41 14.22 3.40
N LYS A 234 14.65 14.83 2.48
CA LYS A 234 15.03 14.86 1.06
C LYS A 234 16.23 15.74 0.78
N GLN A 235 16.39 16.83 1.51
CA GLN A 235 17.57 17.69 1.42
C GLN A 235 18.84 16.95 1.86
N LYS A 236 18.75 16.18 2.94
CA LYS A 236 19.90 15.41 3.47
C LYS A 236 20.25 14.21 2.58
N HIS A 237 19.26 13.53 2.03
CA HIS A 237 19.40 12.33 1.22
C HIS A 237 18.66 12.49 -0.13
N PRO A 238 19.21 13.31 -1.07
CA PRO A 238 18.49 13.67 -2.30
C PRO A 238 18.20 12.47 -3.22
N ASP A 239 19.06 11.45 -3.20
CA ASP A 239 18.95 10.26 -4.03
C ASP A 239 18.04 9.17 -3.43
N LYS A 240 17.68 9.30 -2.14
CA LYS A 240 16.83 8.31 -1.47
C LYS A 240 15.37 8.58 -1.70
N ARG A 241 14.61 7.51 -1.84
CA ARG A 241 13.15 7.52 -2.02
C ARG A 241 12.44 7.84 -0.70
N LEU A 242 11.34 8.56 -0.76
CA LEU A 242 10.51 8.88 0.40
C LEU A 242 9.05 8.55 0.14
N VAL A 243 8.44 7.89 1.09
CA VAL A 243 7.00 7.66 1.17
C VAL A 243 6.55 8.07 2.56
N MET A 244 5.40 8.70 2.70
CA MET A 244 4.85 9.02 4.03
C MET A 244 3.41 8.59 4.14
N ASN A 245 3.09 7.91 5.24
CA ASN A 245 1.73 7.52 5.58
C ASN A 245 0.86 8.75 5.90
N ALA A 246 -0.35 8.78 5.37
CA ALA A 246 -1.41 9.69 5.76
C ALA A 246 -2.52 8.89 6.45
N VAL A 247 -2.38 8.68 7.76
CA VAL A 247 -3.35 7.95 8.58
C VAL A 247 -4.71 8.66 8.53
N SER A 248 -5.77 7.97 8.11
CA SER A 248 -7.09 8.56 7.87
C SER A 248 -7.01 9.85 7.05
N SER A 249 -6.18 9.85 6.02
CA SER A 249 -5.94 10.99 5.12
C SER A 249 -5.39 12.27 5.80
N TYR A 250 -4.98 12.18 7.09
CA TYR A 250 -4.48 13.32 7.85
C TYR A 250 -3.13 13.80 7.33
N GLY A 251 -3.08 15.06 6.90
CA GLY A 251 -1.88 15.69 6.34
C GLY A 251 -1.60 15.35 4.87
N ALA A 252 -2.46 14.57 4.20
CA ALA A 252 -2.23 14.10 2.82
C ALA A 252 -1.91 15.22 1.83
N SER A 253 -2.63 16.35 1.89
CA SER A 253 -2.40 17.50 1.00
C SER A 253 -1.04 18.17 1.24
N GLN A 254 -0.59 18.28 2.49
CA GLN A 254 0.72 18.83 2.83
C GLN A 254 1.86 17.90 2.44
N ILE A 255 1.69 16.60 2.66
CA ILE A 255 2.63 15.56 2.23
C ILE A 255 2.81 15.59 0.71
N ALA A 256 1.71 15.53 -0.05
CA ALA A 256 1.72 15.60 -1.51
C ALA A 256 2.30 16.92 -2.03
N GLY A 257 1.92 18.04 -1.37
CA GLY A 257 2.34 19.39 -1.75
C GLY A 257 3.85 19.64 -1.69
N THR A 258 4.61 18.80 -0.99
CA THR A 258 6.08 18.87 -1.01
C THR A 258 6.67 18.51 -2.38
N GLY A 259 5.97 17.68 -3.16
CA GLY A 259 6.51 17.11 -4.41
C GLY A 259 7.76 16.24 -4.20
N LYS A 260 7.97 15.71 -2.98
CA LYS A 260 9.16 14.93 -2.60
C LYS A 260 8.87 13.48 -2.22
N VAL A 261 7.60 13.11 -2.10
CA VAL A 261 7.19 11.72 -1.90
C VAL A 261 6.94 11.04 -3.24
N ASP A 262 7.21 9.75 -3.32
CA ASP A 262 7.17 8.99 -4.56
C ASP A 262 5.75 8.52 -4.92
N PHE A 263 4.90 8.30 -3.94
CA PHE A 263 3.47 8.01 -4.07
C PHE A 263 2.75 8.38 -2.77
N LEU A 264 1.42 8.36 -2.79
CA LEU A 264 0.59 8.66 -1.62
C LEU A 264 0.14 7.37 -0.95
N TYR A 265 0.58 7.19 0.28
CA TYR A 265 0.25 6.05 1.12
C TYR A 265 -0.81 6.48 2.12
N ASN A 266 -1.96 5.78 2.16
CA ASN A 266 -3.04 6.05 3.09
C ASN A 266 -3.35 4.79 3.90
N GLU A 267 -3.24 4.91 5.19
CA GLU A 267 -3.78 3.92 6.12
C GLU A 267 -5.23 4.26 6.42
N VAL A 268 -6.15 3.35 6.06
CA VAL A 268 -7.59 3.61 6.06
C VAL A 268 -8.24 3.08 7.33
N TRP A 269 -8.92 3.94 8.08
CA TRP A 269 -9.55 3.61 9.35
C TRP A 269 -11.07 3.83 9.38
N GLY A 270 -11.69 3.59 10.55
CA GLY A 270 -13.11 3.43 10.85
C GLY A 270 -14.13 4.28 10.10
N ASP A 271 -13.88 5.56 9.93
CA ASP A 271 -14.85 6.47 9.30
C ASP A 271 -14.89 6.34 7.77
N GLU A 272 -13.87 5.68 7.18
CA GLU A 272 -13.73 5.47 5.74
C GLU A 272 -14.05 3.99 5.40
N ALA A 273 -15.22 3.50 5.81
CA ALA A 273 -15.57 2.07 5.82
C ALA A 273 -16.18 1.56 4.50
N GLY A 274 -16.73 2.41 3.67
CA GLY A 274 -17.41 2.01 2.44
C GLY A 274 -16.51 2.01 1.20
N PHE A 275 -16.85 1.23 0.19
CA PHE A 275 -16.15 1.28 -1.11
C PHE A 275 -16.11 2.68 -1.71
N LYS A 276 -17.17 3.50 -1.51
CA LYS A 276 -17.21 4.90 -1.95
C LYS A 276 -16.13 5.77 -1.30
N ASP A 277 -15.70 5.42 -0.08
CA ASP A 277 -14.73 6.20 0.66
C ASP A 277 -13.32 5.99 0.07
N LEU A 278 -12.99 4.77 -0.37
CA LEU A 278 -11.76 4.50 -1.13
C LEU A 278 -11.65 5.36 -2.40
N HIS A 279 -12.77 5.52 -3.11
CA HIS A 279 -12.84 6.39 -4.28
C HIS A 279 -12.61 7.86 -3.91
N THR A 280 -13.20 8.34 -2.81
CA THR A 280 -13.02 9.70 -2.33
C THR A 280 -11.56 10.01 -2.00
N ILE A 281 -10.86 9.05 -1.36
CA ILE A 281 -9.43 9.19 -1.04
C ILE A 281 -8.60 9.26 -2.32
N ILE A 282 -8.82 8.34 -3.27
CA ILE A 282 -8.07 8.34 -4.54
C ILE A 282 -8.27 9.67 -5.28
N LYS A 283 -9.50 10.17 -5.38
CA LYS A 283 -9.77 11.45 -6.03
C LYS A 283 -9.09 12.63 -5.35
N ALA A 284 -9.10 12.67 -4.03
CA ALA A 284 -8.41 13.71 -3.27
C ALA A 284 -6.89 13.65 -3.52
N ASN A 285 -6.32 12.44 -3.47
CA ASN A 285 -4.91 12.21 -3.71
C ASN A 285 -4.48 12.59 -5.14
N ASP A 286 -5.29 12.25 -6.14
CA ASP A 286 -5.04 12.65 -7.53
C ASP A 286 -4.98 14.17 -7.67
N GLN A 287 -5.86 14.90 -6.98
CA GLN A 287 -5.82 16.36 -6.94
C GLN A 287 -4.58 16.88 -6.22
N TYR A 288 -4.25 16.33 -5.04
CA TYR A 288 -3.09 16.75 -4.25
C TYR A 288 -1.77 16.49 -4.98
N GLY A 289 -1.66 15.36 -5.67
CA GLY A 289 -0.49 14.94 -6.43
C GLY A 289 -0.47 15.42 -7.89
N ASN A 290 -1.41 16.28 -8.29
CA ASN A 290 -1.57 16.75 -9.66
C ASN A 290 -1.56 15.59 -10.68
N HIS A 291 -2.28 14.51 -10.39
CA HIS A 291 -2.39 13.26 -11.15
C HIS A 291 -1.08 12.48 -11.35
N ALA A 292 0.05 12.97 -10.82
CA ALA A 292 1.35 12.32 -10.95
C ALA A 292 1.57 11.20 -9.92
N LEU A 293 1.08 11.40 -8.69
CA LEU A 293 1.27 10.46 -7.58
C LEU A 293 0.12 9.44 -7.54
N LYS A 294 0.45 8.17 -7.32
CA LYS A 294 -0.53 7.09 -7.21
C LYS A 294 -0.86 6.79 -5.75
N THR A 295 -2.05 6.26 -5.51
CA THR A 295 -2.49 5.87 -4.15
C THR A 295 -2.15 4.42 -3.87
N VAL A 296 -1.52 4.18 -2.72
CA VAL A 296 -1.33 2.86 -2.11
C VAL A 296 -2.11 2.84 -0.79
N PHE A 297 -3.00 1.89 -0.63
CA PHE A 297 -3.77 1.72 0.60
C PHE A 297 -3.15 0.69 1.53
N ALA A 298 -2.88 1.06 2.78
CA ALA A 298 -2.81 0.11 3.88
C ALA A 298 -4.24 -0.09 4.41
N ALA A 299 -4.90 -1.13 3.93
CA ALA A 299 -6.32 -1.38 4.14
C ALA A 299 -6.50 -2.81 4.68
N TYR A 300 -6.67 -2.92 6.00
CA TYR A 300 -6.69 -4.20 6.70
C TYR A 300 -8.00 -4.95 6.48
N MET A 301 -7.92 -6.08 5.78
CA MET A 301 -9.08 -6.94 5.50
C MET A 301 -9.36 -7.92 6.65
N ASN A 302 -10.64 -8.23 6.87
CA ASN A 302 -11.09 -9.16 7.91
C ASN A 302 -10.55 -8.84 9.32
N TYR A 303 -10.49 -7.55 9.65
CA TYR A 303 -9.80 -7.02 10.83
C TYR A 303 -10.33 -7.58 12.16
N ASP A 304 -11.66 -7.67 12.35
CA ASP A 304 -12.27 -8.18 13.57
C ASP A 304 -12.08 -9.69 13.70
N LYS A 305 -12.17 -10.41 12.56
CA LYS A 305 -11.86 -11.84 12.50
C LYS A 305 -10.42 -12.10 12.95
N ALA A 306 -9.46 -11.34 12.43
CA ALA A 306 -8.05 -11.44 12.82
C ALA A 306 -7.81 -11.09 14.28
N GLY A 307 -8.63 -10.26 14.90
CA GLY A 307 -8.55 -9.88 16.31
C GLY A 307 -9.13 -10.91 17.27
N SER A 308 -10.01 -11.77 16.79
CA SER A 308 -10.78 -12.72 17.63
C SER A 308 -10.42 -14.19 17.40
N SER A 309 -9.80 -14.53 16.26
CA SER A 309 -9.52 -15.92 15.89
C SER A 309 -8.32 -16.02 14.93
N THR A 310 -7.84 -17.23 14.76
CA THR A 310 -6.92 -17.61 13.68
C THR A 310 -7.69 -18.31 12.57
N GLY A 311 -7.17 -18.29 11.35
CA GLY A 311 -7.82 -18.96 10.21
C GLY A 311 -7.39 -18.42 8.86
N GLU A 312 -8.33 -18.36 7.92
CA GLU A 312 -8.09 -17.92 6.56
C GLU A 312 -8.83 -16.61 6.27
N PHE A 313 -8.27 -15.82 5.36
CA PHE A 313 -8.98 -14.68 4.78
C PHE A 313 -10.24 -15.11 4.05
N ASN A 314 -11.25 -14.26 4.03
CA ASN A 314 -12.43 -14.45 3.20
C ASN A 314 -12.10 -14.06 1.75
N THR A 315 -11.86 -15.05 0.92
CA THR A 315 -11.47 -14.86 -0.49
C THR A 315 -12.41 -13.91 -1.26
N PRO A 316 -13.75 -14.06 -1.23
CA PRO A 316 -14.65 -13.16 -1.96
C PRO A 316 -14.52 -11.69 -1.52
N GLY A 317 -14.41 -11.44 -0.22
CA GLY A 317 -14.25 -10.08 0.32
C GLY A 317 -12.96 -9.41 -0.14
N VAL A 318 -11.84 -10.15 -0.07
CA VAL A 318 -10.54 -9.65 -0.53
C VAL A 318 -10.58 -9.32 -2.02
N LEU A 319 -10.99 -10.27 -2.86
CA LEU A 319 -10.99 -10.08 -4.32
C LEU A 319 -11.94 -8.97 -4.78
N LEU A 320 -13.10 -8.81 -4.12
CA LEU A 320 -14.00 -7.70 -4.43
C LEU A 320 -13.37 -6.35 -4.08
N THR A 321 -12.67 -6.26 -2.95
CA THR A 321 -11.99 -5.03 -2.54
C THR A 321 -10.83 -4.70 -3.49
N ASP A 322 -10.02 -5.66 -3.88
CA ASP A 322 -8.97 -5.47 -4.86
C ASP A 322 -9.50 -5.06 -6.22
N ALA A 323 -10.57 -5.71 -6.70
CA ALA A 323 -11.22 -5.34 -7.95
C ALA A 323 -11.66 -3.87 -7.95
N VAL A 324 -12.20 -3.38 -6.83
CA VAL A 324 -12.60 -1.97 -6.68
C VAL A 324 -11.37 -1.06 -6.63
N ILE A 325 -10.39 -1.35 -5.79
CA ILE A 325 -9.17 -0.54 -5.68
C ILE A 325 -8.46 -0.41 -7.03
N PHE A 326 -8.30 -1.51 -7.75
CA PHE A 326 -7.61 -1.54 -9.05
C PHE A 326 -8.42 -0.79 -10.14
N ALA A 327 -9.74 -0.98 -10.18
CA ALA A 327 -10.62 -0.24 -11.09
C ALA A 327 -10.53 1.28 -10.85
N LEU A 328 -10.43 1.69 -9.60
CA LEU A 328 -10.27 3.10 -9.21
C LEU A 328 -8.87 3.66 -9.49
N GLY A 329 -7.88 2.82 -9.76
CA GLY A 329 -6.49 3.21 -10.04
C GLY A 329 -5.57 3.24 -8.83
N GLY A 330 -5.99 2.70 -7.69
CA GLY A 330 -5.17 2.47 -6.51
C GLY A 330 -4.38 1.16 -6.55
N SER A 331 -3.57 0.93 -5.53
CA SER A 331 -3.02 -0.38 -5.18
C SER A 331 -3.16 -0.65 -3.69
N HIS A 332 -3.07 -1.92 -3.32
CA HIS A 332 -3.30 -2.41 -1.98
C HIS A 332 -2.00 -2.93 -1.38
N LEU A 333 -1.63 -2.43 -0.19
CA LEU A 333 -0.57 -3.00 0.62
C LEU A 333 -1.15 -4.15 1.43
N GLU A 334 -0.98 -5.35 0.96
CA GLU A 334 -1.56 -6.55 1.57
C GLU A 334 -0.63 -7.76 1.54
N LEU A 335 0.32 -7.80 0.60
CA LEU A 335 1.26 -8.90 0.41
C LEU A 335 2.61 -8.59 1.05
N GLY A 336 3.15 -9.56 1.74
CA GLY A 336 4.43 -9.48 2.41
C GLY A 336 5.07 -10.86 2.64
N ASP A 337 5.87 -10.97 3.69
CA ASP A 337 6.31 -12.28 4.21
C ASP A 337 5.12 -13.14 4.70
N HIS A 338 3.94 -12.54 4.79
CA HIS A 338 2.60 -13.13 4.90
C HIS A 338 1.57 -12.13 4.35
N MET A 339 0.27 -12.41 4.46
CA MET A 339 -0.78 -11.45 4.09
C MET A 339 -1.20 -10.60 5.28
N LEU A 340 -1.31 -9.28 5.04
CA LEU A 340 -1.56 -8.27 6.07
C LEU A 340 -3.02 -8.29 6.56
N CYS A 341 -3.24 -8.51 7.85
CA CYS A 341 -4.59 -8.53 8.43
C CYS A 341 -4.85 -7.42 9.48
N ARG A 342 -3.79 -6.86 10.07
CA ARG A 342 -3.89 -5.84 11.12
C ARG A 342 -2.71 -4.85 11.07
N GLU A 343 -2.86 -3.75 11.81
CA GLU A 343 -1.84 -2.70 11.99
C GLU A 343 -0.57 -3.20 12.69
N TYR A 344 -0.68 -4.24 13.49
CA TYR A 344 0.48 -4.97 13.97
C TYR A 344 0.92 -5.95 12.87
N PHE A 345 1.78 -5.49 12.00
CA PHE A 345 2.20 -6.20 10.78
C PHE A 345 2.71 -7.64 11.02
N PRO A 346 3.40 -7.94 12.13
CA PRO A 346 3.81 -9.32 12.42
C PRO A 346 2.66 -10.31 12.72
N SER A 347 1.41 -9.82 12.75
CA SER A 347 0.25 -10.70 13.02
C SER A 347 -0.01 -11.64 11.84
N THR A 348 0.12 -12.94 12.09
CA THR A 348 -0.21 -14.03 11.16
C THR A 348 -1.52 -14.74 11.51
N ALA A 349 -2.44 -14.04 12.18
CA ALA A 349 -3.72 -14.61 12.61
C ALA A 349 -4.54 -15.17 11.45
N LEU A 350 -4.50 -14.51 10.29
CA LEU A 350 -5.15 -15.00 9.08
C LEU A 350 -4.10 -15.32 8.00
N GLN A 351 -4.40 -16.36 7.22
CA GLN A 351 -3.53 -16.82 6.14
C GLN A 351 -4.30 -16.92 4.82
N MET A 352 -3.60 -16.80 3.70
CA MET A 352 -4.17 -17.09 2.39
C MET A 352 -4.33 -18.61 2.22
N ASN A 353 -5.53 -19.05 1.82
CA ASN A 353 -5.68 -20.39 1.26
C ASN A 353 -5.17 -20.44 -0.19
N ASP A 354 -5.07 -21.65 -0.76
CA ASP A 354 -4.54 -21.83 -2.11
C ASP A 354 -5.39 -21.17 -3.20
N VAL A 355 -6.70 -21.05 -2.97
CA VAL A 355 -7.64 -20.37 -3.90
C VAL A 355 -7.32 -18.89 -3.95
N LEU A 356 -7.24 -18.24 -2.79
CA LEU A 356 -6.88 -16.83 -2.70
C LEU A 356 -5.48 -16.56 -3.27
N LYS A 357 -4.50 -17.38 -2.88
CA LYS A 357 -3.13 -17.25 -3.37
C LYS A 357 -3.03 -17.32 -4.90
N THR A 358 -3.78 -18.23 -5.52
CA THR A 358 -3.84 -18.35 -6.98
C THR A 358 -4.55 -17.16 -7.61
N ALA A 359 -5.63 -16.67 -7.00
CA ALA A 359 -6.35 -15.52 -7.48
C ALA A 359 -5.51 -14.24 -7.39
N MET A 360 -4.77 -14.04 -6.30
CA MET A 360 -3.86 -12.89 -6.14
C MET A 360 -2.87 -12.78 -7.29
N ILE A 361 -2.25 -13.88 -7.70
CA ILE A 361 -1.35 -13.88 -8.87
C ILE A 361 -2.06 -13.33 -10.11
N ARG A 362 -3.29 -13.78 -10.40
CA ARG A 362 -4.06 -13.32 -11.58
C ARG A 362 -4.47 -11.85 -11.47
N TYR A 363 -4.89 -11.41 -10.27
CA TYR A 363 -5.28 -10.03 -10.03
C TYR A 363 -4.10 -9.07 -10.21
N TYR A 364 -2.92 -9.44 -9.73
CA TYR A 364 -1.71 -8.65 -9.91
C TYR A 364 -1.15 -8.73 -11.34
N ASP A 365 -1.29 -9.86 -12.05
CA ASP A 365 -1.05 -9.92 -13.51
C ASP A 365 -1.99 -8.95 -14.24
N PHE A 366 -3.28 -8.95 -13.91
CA PHE A 366 -4.27 -8.04 -14.52
C PHE A 366 -3.90 -6.57 -14.23
N MET A 367 -3.64 -6.22 -12.97
CA MET A 367 -3.26 -4.86 -12.60
C MET A 367 -2.00 -4.40 -13.35
N THR A 368 -1.02 -5.27 -13.51
CA THR A 368 0.25 -4.95 -14.16
C THR A 368 0.11 -4.84 -15.67
N ALA A 369 -0.55 -5.81 -16.31
CA ALA A 369 -0.76 -5.80 -17.76
C ALA A 369 -1.56 -4.59 -18.24
N TYR A 370 -2.56 -4.18 -17.45
CA TYR A 370 -3.47 -3.08 -17.78
C TYR A 370 -3.19 -1.77 -17.03
N GLN A 371 -2.01 -1.64 -16.37
CA GLN A 371 -1.67 -0.47 -15.56
C GLN A 371 -1.85 0.87 -16.27
N ASN A 372 -1.58 0.95 -17.58
CA ASN A 372 -1.77 2.16 -18.37
C ASN A 372 -3.24 2.54 -18.56
N LEU A 373 -4.17 1.59 -18.50
CA LEU A 373 -5.61 1.85 -18.56
C LEU A 373 -6.22 2.07 -17.18
N LEU A 374 -5.64 1.49 -16.14
CA LEU A 374 -6.15 1.55 -14.79
C LEU A 374 -5.69 2.79 -14.03
N ARG A 375 -4.40 3.15 -14.15
CA ARG A 375 -3.73 4.03 -13.19
C ARG A 375 -2.61 4.91 -13.73
N ASP A 376 -2.50 5.12 -15.02
CA ASP A 376 -1.47 6.01 -15.56
C ASP A 376 -1.79 7.48 -15.26
N LYS A 377 -0.76 8.35 -15.32
CA LYS A 377 -0.91 9.81 -15.12
C LYS A 377 -1.84 10.45 -16.14
N ASP A 378 -1.93 9.83 -17.34
CA ASP A 378 -2.77 10.28 -18.43
C ASP A 378 -4.18 9.64 -18.38
N THR A 379 -4.55 9.00 -17.25
CA THR A 379 -5.91 8.56 -16.99
C THR A 379 -6.77 9.81 -16.78
N GLU A 380 -7.61 10.08 -17.76
CA GLU A 380 -8.47 11.25 -17.77
C GLU A 380 -9.72 11.06 -16.88
N ALA A 381 -10.51 12.12 -16.86
CA ALA A 381 -11.69 12.22 -16.01
C ALA A 381 -12.62 11.00 -16.11
N GLU A 382 -13.25 10.71 -15.00
CA GLU A 382 -14.39 9.81 -14.94
C GLU A 382 -15.47 10.26 -15.90
N ILE A 383 -16.09 9.31 -16.57
CA ILE A 383 -17.19 9.57 -17.51
C ILE A 383 -18.44 8.82 -17.08
N SER A 384 -19.60 9.40 -17.37
CA SER A 384 -20.86 8.71 -17.21
C SER A 384 -21.17 7.91 -18.47
N VAL A 385 -21.44 6.62 -18.33
CA VAL A 385 -21.89 5.76 -19.40
C VAL A 385 -23.27 5.18 -19.05
N SER A 386 -24.16 5.11 -20.02
CA SER A 386 -25.45 4.42 -19.88
C SER A 386 -25.29 3.01 -20.42
N LEU A 387 -25.26 2.05 -19.52
CA LEU A 387 -25.16 0.62 -19.83
C LEU A 387 -26.39 -0.09 -19.27
N ASN A 388 -27.12 -0.84 -20.09
CA ASN A 388 -28.34 -1.51 -19.71
C ASN A 388 -28.31 -2.98 -20.14
N CYS A 389 -28.81 -3.87 -19.29
CA CYS A 389 -29.17 -5.23 -19.70
C CYS A 389 -30.44 -5.19 -20.53
N THR A 390 -30.40 -5.78 -21.72
CA THR A 390 -31.58 -5.78 -22.63
C THR A 390 -32.52 -6.98 -22.40
N ASP A 391 -32.12 -7.92 -21.58
CA ASP A 391 -32.95 -9.09 -21.22
C ASP A 391 -33.59 -8.89 -19.84
N ALA A 392 -34.84 -8.46 -19.83
CA ALA A 392 -35.61 -8.22 -18.62
C ALA A 392 -35.85 -9.50 -17.80
N ALA A 393 -35.85 -10.68 -18.43
CA ALA A 393 -36.05 -11.95 -17.73
C ALA A 393 -34.90 -12.31 -16.79
N ARG A 394 -33.70 -11.74 -17.00
CA ARG A 394 -32.55 -11.98 -16.13
C ARG A 394 -32.64 -11.29 -14.78
N ASN A 395 -33.53 -10.31 -14.63
CA ASN A 395 -33.66 -9.50 -13.41
C ASN A 395 -32.27 -9.01 -12.89
N LEU A 396 -31.47 -8.45 -13.81
CA LEU A 396 -30.13 -7.98 -13.55
C LEU A 396 -30.12 -6.47 -13.44
N SER A 397 -29.76 -5.96 -12.25
CA SER A 397 -29.60 -4.52 -12.01
C SER A 397 -28.20 -4.08 -12.34
N LEU A 398 -28.07 -3.01 -13.15
CA LEU A 398 -26.85 -2.27 -13.36
C LEU A 398 -27.04 -0.86 -12.80
N ASN A 399 -26.05 -0.38 -12.03
CA ASN A 399 -26.06 0.99 -11.52
C ASN A 399 -24.73 1.69 -11.83
N ALA A 400 -24.76 2.99 -11.98
CA ALA A 400 -23.56 3.80 -12.03
C ALA A 400 -22.91 3.87 -10.63
N TRP A 401 -21.58 4.14 -10.59
CA TRP A 401 -20.89 4.39 -9.32
C TRP A 401 -21.62 5.47 -8.47
N PRO A 402 -21.74 5.39 -7.14
CA PRO A 402 -21.15 4.40 -6.25
C PRO A 402 -21.87 3.05 -6.23
N PRO A 403 -21.24 1.97 -5.67
CA PRO A 403 -21.82 0.63 -5.71
C PRO A 403 -23.12 0.51 -4.92
N GLN A 404 -23.96 -0.42 -5.38
CA GLN A 404 -25.20 -0.82 -4.72
C GLN A 404 -25.23 -2.34 -4.52
N LYS A 405 -25.85 -2.76 -3.42
CA LYS A 405 -26.04 -4.19 -3.15
C LYS A 405 -26.91 -4.82 -4.25
N SER A 406 -26.64 -6.07 -4.55
CA SER A 406 -27.40 -6.88 -5.52
C SER A 406 -27.42 -6.29 -6.95
N ALA A 407 -26.38 -5.53 -7.32
CA ALA A 407 -26.23 -4.94 -8.65
C ALA A 407 -24.83 -5.18 -9.23
N ILE A 408 -24.67 -4.98 -10.52
CA ILE A 408 -23.37 -4.78 -11.16
C ILE A 408 -23.13 -3.28 -11.28
N THR A 409 -22.09 -2.80 -10.64
CA THR A 409 -21.75 -1.37 -10.66
C THR A 409 -20.87 -1.06 -11.87
N VAL A 410 -21.27 -0.03 -12.59
CA VAL A 410 -20.55 0.48 -13.77
C VAL A 410 -19.71 1.69 -13.34
N TYR A 411 -18.40 1.59 -13.54
CA TYR A 411 -17.47 2.68 -13.34
C TYR A 411 -16.66 2.90 -14.63
N ALA A 412 -16.56 4.12 -15.11
CA ALA A 412 -15.95 4.38 -16.39
C ALA A 412 -15.03 5.59 -16.40
N LYS A 413 -13.98 5.49 -17.21
CA LYS A 413 -12.94 6.54 -17.41
C LYS A 413 -12.60 6.71 -18.89
N ASN A 414 -12.16 7.91 -19.26
CA ASN A 414 -11.40 8.12 -20.49
C ASN A 414 -9.92 7.96 -20.24
N VAL A 415 -9.25 7.23 -21.11
CA VAL A 415 -7.80 7.05 -21.07
C VAL A 415 -7.26 7.16 -22.49
N ASN A 416 -6.58 8.24 -22.81
CA ASN A 416 -5.98 8.47 -24.14
C ASN A 416 -6.96 8.21 -25.31
N GLY A 417 -8.18 8.76 -25.22
CA GLY A 417 -9.23 8.61 -26.22
C GLY A 417 -9.92 7.25 -26.28
N ARG A 418 -9.65 6.38 -25.27
CA ARG A 418 -10.33 5.09 -25.07
C ARG A 418 -11.29 5.20 -23.91
N GLN A 419 -12.47 4.60 -24.02
CA GLN A 419 -13.38 4.42 -22.90
C GLN A 419 -13.02 3.10 -22.19
N VAL A 420 -12.65 3.18 -20.94
CA VAL A 420 -12.42 2.03 -20.05
C VAL A 420 -13.62 1.91 -19.14
N ILE A 421 -14.33 0.77 -19.21
CA ILE A 421 -15.56 0.52 -18.47
C ILE A 421 -15.35 -0.68 -17.56
N HIS A 422 -15.45 -0.46 -16.26
CA HIS A 422 -15.38 -1.50 -15.26
C HIS A 422 -16.81 -1.98 -14.90
N LEU A 423 -16.98 -3.28 -14.86
CA LEU A 423 -18.18 -3.95 -14.37
C LEU A 423 -17.84 -4.65 -13.07
N LEU A 424 -18.20 -4.05 -11.95
CA LEU A 424 -17.89 -4.55 -10.61
C LEU A 424 -19.10 -5.31 -10.07
N ASN A 425 -18.92 -6.60 -9.81
CA ASN A 425 -19.99 -7.51 -9.49
C ASN A 425 -20.32 -7.52 -7.97
N PHE A 426 -21.34 -6.75 -7.57
CA PHE A 426 -21.89 -6.74 -6.21
C PHE A 426 -23.15 -7.62 -6.05
N LEU A 427 -23.40 -8.53 -6.99
CA LEU A 427 -24.50 -9.49 -6.86
C LEU A 427 -24.22 -10.43 -5.69
N ASN A 428 -25.17 -10.58 -4.79
CA ASN A 428 -25.09 -11.21 -3.47
C ASN A 428 -24.35 -10.41 -2.39
N ALA A 429 -23.70 -9.29 -2.68
CA ALA A 429 -23.11 -8.49 -1.62
C ALA A 429 -24.19 -8.10 -0.58
N ASP A 430 -23.97 -8.45 0.66
CA ASP A 430 -24.90 -8.19 1.76
C ASP A 430 -24.65 -6.82 2.43
N ASN A 431 -23.47 -6.26 2.24
CA ASN A 431 -23.08 -4.93 2.68
C ASN A 431 -22.14 -4.26 1.66
N LEU A 432 -21.77 -3.01 1.91
CA LEU A 432 -20.87 -2.22 1.05
C LEU A 432 -19.62 -1.75 1.80
N SER A 433 -19.24 -2.46 2.88
CA SER A 433 -17.99 -2.24 3.60
C SER A 433 -16.85 -2.97 2.89
N TRP A 434 -15.81 -2.24 2.52
CA TRP A 434 -14.66 -2.84 1.87
C TRP A 434 -13.85 -3.75 2.81
N ARG A 435 -13.88 -3.50 4.14
CA ARG A 435 -13.09 -4.27 5.12
C ARG A 435 -13.53 -5.71 5.30
N ASP A 436 -14.80 -6.02 5.03
CA ASP A 436 -15.35 -7.33 5.36
C ASP A 436 -14.89 -7.80 6.76
N LEU A 437 -15.14 -6.98 7.79
CA LEU A 437 -14.53 -7.06 9.12
C LEU A 437 -14.51 -8.48 9.70
N ASN A 438 -15.60 -9.21 9.54
CA ASN A 438 -15.78 -10.56 10.07
C ASN A 438 -15.48 -11.67 9.05
N GLY A 439 -15.09 -11.33 7.83
CA GLY A 439 -14.83 -12.29 6.77
C GLY A 439 -16.09 -13.04 6.33
N THR A 440 -17.17 -12.33 6.06
CA THR A 440 -18.50 -12.89 5.74
C THR A 440 -19.05 -12.45 4.39
N MET A 441 -18.32 -11.63 3.62
CA MET A 441 -18.74 -11.24 2.28
C MET A 441 -18.99 -12.48 1.44
N PRO A 442 -20.23 -12.66 0.91
CA PRO A 442 -20.56 -13.85 0.15
C PRO A 442 -19.94 -13.83 -1.25
N GLU A 443 -19.81 -15.02 -1.83
CA GLU A 443 -19.42 -15.18 -3.24
C GLU A 443 -20.36 -14.39 -4.15
N PRO A 444 -19.88 -13.55 -5.07
CA PRO A 444 -20.71 -12.87 -6.05
C PRO A 444 -21.44 -13.89 -6.92
N ARG A 445 -22.72 -13.64 -7.18
CA ARG A 445 -23.47 -14.46 -8.13
C ARG A 445 -22.89 -14.29 -9.53
N LEU A 446 -22.42 -15.38 -10.12
CA LEU A 446 -21.94 -15.38 -11.50
C LEU A 446 -23.10 -15.24 -12.47
N VAL A 447 -22.89 -14.50 -13.54
CA VAL A 447 -23.83 -14.34 -14.64
C VAL A 447 -23.10 -14.52 -15.97
N SER A 448 -23.71 -15.24 -16.91
CA SER A 448 -23.16 -15.49 -18.24
C SER A 448 -24.12 -14.98 -19.31
N ASP A 449 -23.60 -14.75 -20.50
CA ASP A 449 -24.36 -14.38 -21.70
C ASP A 449 -25.27 -13.16 -21.48
N VAL A 450 -24.79 -12.16 -20.77
CA VAL A 450 -25.57 -10.95 -20.44
C VAL A 450 -25.60 -10.02 -21.65
N PRO A 451 -26.74 -9.82 -22.30
CA PRO A 451 -26.86 -8.89 -23.41
C PRO A 451 -26.85 -7.44 -22.91
N LEU A 452 -25.76 -6.74 -23.16
CA LEU A 452 -25.59 -5.36 -22.74
C LEU A 452 -25.75 -4.40 -23.94
N LYS A 453 -26.41 -3.28 -23.70
CA LYS A 453 -26.53 -2.17 -24.68
C LYS A 453 -25.94 -0.90 -24.08
N MET A 454 -25.06 -0.29 -24.84
CA MET A 454 -24.47 1.01 -24.53
C MET A 454 -24.64 1.96 -25.71
N ASN A 455 -25.02 3.20 -25.42
CA ASN A 455 -25.04 4.26 -26.43
C ASN A 455 -23.66 4.92 -26.49
N VAL A 456 -23.07 4.95 -27.66
CA VAL A 456 -21.76 5.58 -27.90
C VAL A 456 -21.90 6.69 -28.95
N SER A 457 -21.16 7.78 -28.77
CA SER A 457 -21.05 8.82 -29.78
C SER A 457 -19.93 8.44 -30.77
N GLY A 458 -20.27 8.05 -31.97
CA GLY A 458 -19.31 7.74 -33.03
C GLY A 458 -19.19 6.24 -33.34
N LYS A 459 -18.23 5.91 -34.23
CA LYS A 459 -18.01 4.54 -34.69
C LYS A 459 -17.11 3.78 -33.70
N VAL A 460 -17.59 2.65 -33.22
CA VAL A 460 -16.77 1.71 -32.46
C VAL A 460 -16.04 0.78 -33.43
N ASN A 461 -14.70 0.81 -33.39
CA ASN A 461 -13.88 -0.04 -34.25
C ASN A 461 -13.58 -1.38 -33.59
N LYS A 462 -13.38 -1.41 -32.25
CA LYS A 462 -13.02 -2.63 -31.51
C LYS A 462 -13.46 -2.52 -30.05
N ILE A 463 -13.88 -3.63 -29.50
CA ILE A 463 -14.15 -3.81 -28.07
C ILE A 463 -13.20 -4.89 -27.57
N TRP A 464 -12.56 -4.64 -26.42
CA TRP A 464 -11.74 -5.59 -25.70
C TRP A 464 -12.43 -5.91 -24.38
N VAL A 465 -12.35 -7.16 -23.97
CA VAL A 465 -12.84 -7.61 -22.68
C VAL A 465 -11.67 -8.25 -21.94
N ALA A 466 -11.50 -7.93 -20.68
CA ALA A 466 -10.48 -8.52 -19.83
C ALA A 466 -11.05 -8.72 -18.41
N SER A 467 -10.64 -9.78 -17.74
CA SER A 467 -10.99 -10.09 -16.36
C SER A 467 -9.80 -10.76 -15.66
N PRO A 468 -9.56 -10.49 -14.37
CA PRO A 468 -8.57 -11.24 -13.60
C PRO A 468 -9.00 -12.70 -13.33
N ASP A 469 -10.28 -13.03 -13.52
CA ASP A 469 -10.81 -14.36 -13.20
C ASP A 469 -10.58 -15.40 -14.30
N PHE A 470 -10.32 -14.95 -15.52
CA PHE A 470 -10.02 -15.85 -16.63
C PHE A 470 -9.01 -15.23 -17.60
N HIS A 471 -8.28 -16.08 -18.29
CA HIS A 471 -7.38 -15.65 -19.37
C HIS A 471 -8.21 -15.11 -20.54
N ALA A 472 -7.84 -13.94 -21.02
CA ALA A 472 -8.51 -13.28 -22.14
C ALA A 472 -8.32 -14.02 -23.46
#